data_c00f239c4def3bc471fd071178fb8942
#
_entry.id   c00f239c4def3bc471fd071178fb8942
#
_cell.length_a   1.000
_cell.length_b   1.000
_cell.length_c   1.000
_cell.angle_alpha   90.00
_cell.angle_beta   90.00
_cell.angle_gamma   90.00
#
_symmetry.space_group_name_H-M   'P 1'
#
loop_
_entity.id
_entity.type
_entity.pdbx_description
1 polymer ?
#
loop_
_entity_poly.entity_id
_entity_poly.type
_entity_poly.pdbx_seq_one_letter_code
_entity_poly.pdbx_strand_id
1 'polypeptide(L)'
;MNQSSPITFCISTWNNLPYLKLAIQSVRKNSYYKDAPFIIHAENCTDGTDEWLEQNSDQYDLTYFIEKNEIPAGIGGGMNFCADRVTTDYIMFLHSDFYVTKDWDKSCYDEMQKHSEPTWVFSHRIEPNMFNSPQRPGTVIVPKDTFGAYY
;
A
#
# COMPACT_ATOMS: atom_id res chain seq x y z
N MET A 1 -5.70 4.21 25.90
CA MET A 1 -6.15 5.05 24.79
C MET A 1 -5.57 4.41 23.53
N ASN A 2 -6.40 3.87 22.64
CA ASN A 2 -5.91 3.41 21.34
C ASN A 2 -5.51 4.66 20.56
N GLN A 3 -4.22 4.84 20.36
CA GLN A 3 -3.71 5.88 19.48
C GLN A 3 -4.08 5.44 18.05
N SER A 4 -4.82 6.27 17.33
CA SER A 4 -5.14 6.00 15.93
C SER A 4 -3.85 5.79 15.13
N SER A 5 -3.87 4.89 14.14
CA SER A 5 -2.70 4.65 13.30
C SER A 5 -2.20 5.94 12.65
N PRO A 6 -0.89 6.21 12.68
CA PRO A 6 -0.32 7.35 11.95
C PRO A 6 -0.18 7.10 10.45
N ILE A 7 -0.47 5.87 9.99
CA ILE A 7 -0.21 5.39 8.63
C ILE A 7 -1.51 4.98 7.96
N THR A 8 -1.67 5.28 6.68
CA THR A 8 -2.64 4.65 5.77
C THR A 8 -1.89 3.74 4.78
N PHE A 9 -2.35 2.51 4.62
CA PHE A 9 -1.87 1.61 3.56
C PHE A 9 -2.58 1.91 2.25
N CYS A 10 -1.84 1.91 1.15
CA CYS A 10 -2.36 2.17 -0.18
C CYS A 10 -1.87 1.12 -1.18
N ILE A 11 -2.79 0.56 -1.96
CA ILE A 11 -2.49 -0.30 -3.11
C ILE A 11 -3.25 0.23 -4.33
N SER A 12 -2.52 0.42 -5.43
CA SER A 12 -3.13 0.51 -6.76
C SER A 12 -2.98 -0.83 -7.46
N THR A 13 -4.06 -1.34 -8.07
CA THR A 13 -4.08 -2.64 -8.72
C THR A 13 -4.76 -2.60 -10.08
N TRP A 14 -4.27 -3.43 -10.98
CA TRP A 14 -4.88 -3.75 -12.27
C TRP A 14 -4.80 -5.26 -12.46
N ASN A 15 -5.96 -5.94 -12.35
CA ASN A 15 -6.02 -7.40 -12.30
C ASN A 15 -5.20 -7.99 -11.13
N ASN A 16 -4.69 -9.23 -11.28
CA ASN A 16 -3.81 -9.86 -10.30
C ASN A 16 -4.50 -10.28 -8.98
N LEU A 17 -5.80 -10.61 -9.04
CA LEU A 17 -6.63 -10.91 -7.87
C LEU A 17 -6.02 -11.93 -6.89
N PRO A 18 -5.39 -13.06 -7.31
CA PRO A 18 -4.84 -14.02 -6.37
C PRO A 18 -3.75 -13.42 -5.47
N TYR A 19 -2.89 -12.57 -6.04
CA TYR A 19 -1.82 -11.91 -5.30
C TYR A 19 -2.34 -10.74 -4.47
N LEU A 20 -3.31 -9.97 -4.98
CA LEU A 20 -3.96 -8.91 -4.21
C LEU A 20 -4.58 -9.47 -2.92
N LYS A 21 -5.28 -10.60 -2.99
CA LYS A 21 -5.81 -11.30 -1.80
C LYS A 21 -4.71 -11.62 -0.81
N LEU A 22 -3.61 -12.19 -1.29
CA LEU A 22 -2.48 -12.54 -0.44
C LEU A 22 -1.83 -11.30 0.19
N ALA A 23 -1.66 -10.23 -0.58
CA ALA A 23 -1.12 -8.96 -0.09
C ALA A 23 -1.98 -8.38 1.04
N ILE A 24 -3.29 -8.24 0.81
CA ILE A 24 -4.24 -7.72 1.81
C ILE A 24 -4.23 -8.59 3.08
N GLN A 25 -4.32 -9.91 2.94
CA GLN A 25 -4.27 -10.83 4.07
C GLN A 25 -2.96 -10.71 4.85
N SER A 26 -1.83 -10.59 4.15
CA SER A 26 -0.52 -10.46 4.79
C SER A 26 -0.41 -9.14 5.58
N VAL A 27 -0.90 -8.04 5.02
CA VAL A 27 -0.95 -6.73 5.69
C VAL A 27 -1.78 -6.84 6.97
N ARG A 28 -3.03 -7.29 6.89
CA ARG A 28 -3.91 -7.40 8.07
C ARG A 28 -3.37 -8.36 9.13
N LYS A 29 -2.71 -9.44 8.72
CA LYS A 29 -2.10 -10.41 9.64
C LYS A 29 -0.83 -9.89 10.31
N ASN A 30 0.06 -9.27 9.55
CA ASN A 30 1.45 -9.04 9.94
C ASN A 30 1.77 -7.60 10.36
N SER A 31 0.90 -6.61 10.04
CA SER A 31 1.14 -5.22 10.45
C SER A 31 1.08 -5.05 11.97
N TYR A 32 1.86 -4.12 12.47
CA TYR A 32 1.80 -3.65 13.85
C TYR A 32 0.54 -2.78 14.08
N TYR A 33 0.28 -1.83 13.16
CA TYR A 33 -0.90 -0.96 13.18
C TYR A 33 -2.11 -1.70 12.59
N LYS A 34 -2.81 -2.49 13.41
CA LYS A 34 -3.91 -3.36 12.97
C LYS A 34 -5.13 -2.62 12.44
N ASP A 35 -5.37 -1.44 12.97
CA ASP A 35 -6.48 -0.53 12.68
C ASP A 35 -6.12 0.56 11.67
N ALA A 36 -4.95 0.44 11.02
CA ALA A 36 -4.56 1.38 9.98
C ALA A 36 -5.57 1.39 8.82
N PRO A 37 -6.02 2.57 8.37
CA PRO A 37 -6.85 2.68 7.18
C PRO A 37 -6.16 2.00 5.98
N PHE A 38 -6.94 1.36 5.11
CA PHE A 38 -6.40 0.66 3.96
C PHE A 38 -7.22 1.02 2.71
N ILE A 39 -6.59 1.72 1.78
CA ILE A 39 -7.19 2.21 0.54
C ILE A 39 -6.71 1.35 -0.63
N ILE A 40 -7.66 0.83 -1.40
CA ILE A 40 -7.42 0.07 -2.63
C ILE A 40 -8.00 0.85 -3.81
N HIS A 41 -7.19 1.12 -4.82
CA HIS A 41 -7.61 1.63 -6.10
C HIS A 41 -7.50 0.52 -7.15
N ALA A 42 -8.65 0.10 -7.70
CA ALA A 42 -8.74 -0.93 -8.75
C ALA A 42 -9.11 -0.27 -10.07
N GLU A 43 -8.23 -0.32 -11.06
CA GLU A 43 -8.45 0.30 -12.35
C GLU A 43 -8.57 -0.74 -13.46
N ASN A 44 -9.70 -0.70 -14.20
CA ASN A 44 -9.94 -1.53 -15.38
C ASN A 44 -9.74 -3.05 -15.14
N CYS A 45 -10.04 -3.54 -13.94
CA CYS A 45 -9.92 -4.96 -13.63
C CYS A 45 -10.97 -5.78 -14.39
N THR A 46 -10.58 -6.99 -14.81
CA THR A 46 -11.38 -7.95 -15.58
C THR A 46 -11.25 -9.38 -15.06
N ASP A 47 -10.55 -9.59 -13.96
CA ASP A 47 -10.21 -10.90 -13.38
C ASP A 47 -11.03 -11.25 -12.12
N GLY A 48 -12.11 -10.51 -11.85
CA GLY A 48 -12.94 -10.68 -10.68
C GLY A 48 -12.47 -9.86 -9.46
N THR A 49 -11.51 -8.96 -9.63
CA THR A 49 -11.03 -8.08 -8.54
C THR A 49 -12.14 -7.19 -8.02
N ASP A 50 -12.94 -6.60 -8.92
CA ASP A 50 -14.01 -5.67 -8.55
C ASP A 50 -15.04 -6.36 -7.66
N GLU A 51 -15.55 -7.49 -8.11
CA GLU A 51 -16.57 -8.26 -7.38
C GLU A 51 -16.03 -8.79 -6.06
N TRP A 52 -14.76 -9.15 -6.01
CA TRP A 52 -14.14 -9.60 -4.77
C TRP A 52 -14.02 -8.47 -3.75
N LEU A 53 -13.65 -7.27 -4.16
CA LEU A 53 -13.57 -6.09 -3.29
C LEU A 53 -14.95 -5.75 -2.72
N GLU A 54 -15.99 -5.74 -3.57
CA GLU A 54 -17.38 -5.50 -3.16
C GLU A 54 -17.85 -6.49 -2.09
N GLN A 55 -17.45 -7.77 -2.20
CA GLN A 55 -17.90 -8.83 -1.29
C GLN A 55 -17.08 -8.94 0.00
N ASN A 56 -15.84 -8.46 0.01
CA ASN A 56 -14.90 -8.73 1.09
C ASN A 56 -14.33 -7.47 1.77
N SER A 57 -14.69 -6.27 1.33
CA SER A 57 -14.18 -5.03 1.91
C SER A 57 -14.43 -4.94 3.42
N ASP A 58 -15.62 -5.30 3.86
CA ASP A 58 -15.98 -5.26 5.29
C ASP A 58 -15.13 -6.23 6.11
N GLN A 59 -14.86 -7.44 5.59
CA GLN A 59 -14.07 -8.45 6.28
C GLN A 59 -12.63 -7.97 6.55
N TYR A 60 -12.07 -7.19 5.64
CA TYR A 60 -10.69 -6.70 5.73
C TYR A 60 -10.59 -5.22 6.08
N ASP A 61 -11.73 -4.57 6.41
CA ASP A 61 -11.78 -3.15 6.71
C ASP A 61 -11.08 -2.31 5.63
N LEU A 62 -11.55 -2.45 4.36
CA LEU A 62 -10.99 -1.78 3.19
C LEU A 62 -11.89 -0.64 2.75
N THR A 63 -11.29 0.49 2.44
CA THR A 63 -11.87 1.50 1.56
C THR A 63 -11.39 1.22 0.15
N TYR A 64 -12.30 1.02 -0.79
CA TYR A 64 -11.92 0.69 -2.17
C TYR A 64 -12.61 1.62 -3.18
N PHE A 65 -11.97 1.77 -4.33
CA PHE A 65 -12.45 2.54 -5.46
C PHE A 65 -12.22 1.74 -6.73
N ILE A 66 -13.29 1.59 -7.52
CA ILE A 66 -13.25 0.88 -8.81
C ILE A 66 -13.42 1.92 -9.91
N GLU A 67 -12.45 2.01 -10.80
CA GLU A 67 -12.48 2.93 -11.93
C GLU A 67 -12.41 2.18 -13.28
N LYS A 68 -13.17 2.69 -14.25
CA LYS A 68 -13.19 2.19 -15.63
C LYS A 68 -12.88 3.37 -16.56
N ASN A 69 -11.62 3.50 -16.90
CA ASN A 69 -11.10 4.62 -17.68
C ASN A 69 -10.75 4.17 -19.11
N GLU A 70 -11.09 4.98 -20.11
CA GLU A 70 -10.64 4.73 -21.50
C GLU A 70 -9.13 4.82 -21.63
N ILE A 71 -8.53 5.76 -20.89
CA ILE A 71 -7.07 5.91 -20.78
C ILE A 71 -6.69 5.61 -19.34
N PRO A 72 -6.03 4.47 -19.06
CA PRO A 72 -5.63 4.12 -17.73
C PRO A 72 -4.63 5.13 -17.14
N ALA A 73 -4.82 5.50 -15.89
CA ALA A 73 -3.90 6.34 -15.14
C ALA A 73 -2.60 5.59 -14.75
N GLY A 74 -2.67 4.26 -14.72
CA GLY A 74 -1.57 3.38 -14.37
C GLY A 74 -1.18 3.46 -12.89
N ILE A 75 -0.08 2.81 -12.53
CA ILE A 75 0.36 2.69 -11.12
C ILE A 75 0.56 4.07 -10.49
N GLY A 76 1.22 4.98 -11.15
CA GLY A 76 1.47 6.34 -10.62
C GLY A 76 0.18 7.12 -10.39
N GLY A 77 -0.73 7.10 -11.37
CA GLY A 77 -2.03 7.75 -11.24
C GLY A 77 -2.87 7.14 -10.13
N GLY A 78 -2.89 5.81 -10.00
CA GLY A 78 -3.59 5.12 -8.93
C GLY A 78 -2.99 5.40 -7.54
N MET A 79 -1.68 5.54 -7.43
CA MET A 79 -1.03 5.97 -6.19
C MET A 79 -1.40 7.40 -5.81
N ASN A 80 -1.41 8.34 -6.76
CA ASN A 80 -1.88 9.71 -6.54
C ASN A 80 -3.34 9.73 -6.11
N PHE A 81 -4.17 8.92 -6.77
CA PHE A 81 -5.58 8.78 -6.41
C PHE A 81 -5.78 8.35 -4.95
N CYS A 82 -4.99 7.37 -4.48
CA CYS A 82 -5.01 6.95 -3.08
C CYS A 82 -4.51 8.07 -2.16
N ALA A 83 -3.40 8.72 -2.51
CA ALA A 83 -2.76 9.75 -1.69
C ALA A 83 -3.70 10.93 -1.40
N ASP A 84 -4.49 11.36 -2.39
CA ASP A 84 -5.48 12.44 -2.24
C ASP A 84 -6.58 12.14 -1.20
N ARG A 85 -6.74 10.86 -0.85
CA ARG A 85 -7.77 10.37 0.09
C ARG A 85 -7.26 9.98 1.45
N VAL A 86 -5.95 10.05 1.66
CA VAL A 86 -5.31 9.75 2.93
C VAL A 86 -5.55 10.88 3.93
N THR A 87 -5.90 10.53 5.16
CA THR A 87 -6.14 11.46 6.27
C THR A 87 -5.12 11.36 7.40
N THR A 88 -4.24 10.37 7.35
CA THR A 88 -3.14 10.16 8.31
C THR A 88 -1.89 10.94 7.91
N ASP A 89 -0.92 11.02 8.82
CA ASP A 89 0.33 11.78 8.58
C ASP A 89 1.23 11.11 7.54
N TYR A 90 1.14 9.78 7.40
CA TYR A 90 2.01 9.00 6.53
C TYR A 90 1.22 8.11 5.60
N ILE A 91 1.76 7.93 4.41
CA ILE A 91 1.25 7.00 3.39
C ILE A 91 2.25 5.86 3.24
N MET A 92 1.76 4.63 3.24
CA MET A 92 2.55 3.45 2.98
C MET A 92 2.04 2.73 1.74
N PHE A 93 2.79 2.85 0.64
CA PHE A 93 2.46 2.23 -0.63
C PHE A 93 2.98 0.80 -0.71
N LEU A 94 2.11 -0.09 -1.16
CA LEU A 94 2.44 -1.48 -1.45
C LEU A 94 2.07 -1.81 -2.90
N HIS A 95 2.86 -2.69 -3.49
CA HIS A 95 2.41 -3.39 -4.70
C HIS A 95 1.39 -4.48 -4.35
N SER A 96 0.47 -4.74 -5.28
CA SER A 96 -0.61 -5.73 -5.11
C SER A 96 -0.14 -7.19 -5.04
N ASP A 97 1.15 -7.44 -5.23
CA ASP A 97 1.80 -8.76 -5.23
C ASP A 97 2.82 -8.94 -4.09
N PHE A 98 2.85 -8.05 -3.10
CA PHE A 98 3.76 -8.14 -1.97
C PHE A 98 3.18 -8.96 -0.83
N TYR A 99 4.00 -9.84 -0.25
CA TYR A 99 3.77 -10.44 1.04
C TYR A 99 4.62 -9.72 2.08
N VAL A 100 3.99 -9.13 3.10
CA VAL A 100 4.71 -8.40 4.16
C VAL A 100 4.98 -9.28 5.36
N THR A 101 6.11 -9.03 6.04
CA THR A 101 6.53 -9.76 7.24
C THR A 101 6.00 -9.09 8.51
N LYS A 102 6.16 -9.73 9.66
CA LYS A 102 5.67 -9.22 10.94
C LYS A 102 6.29 -7.86 11.28
N ASP A 103 5.43 -6.92 11.72
CA ASP A 103 5.79 -5.59 12.22
C ASP A 103 6.64 -4.74 11.22
N TRP A 104 6.55 -5.05 9.93
CA TRP A 104 7.27 -4.38 8.85
C TRP A 104 6.93 -2.87 8.77
N ASP A 105 5.67 -2.52 8.99
CA ASP A 105 5.14 -1.16 8.98
C ASP A 105 5.70 -0.33 10.14
N LYS A 106 5.77 -0.92 11.33
CA LYS A 106 6.39 -0.28 12.49
C LYS A 106 7.87 -0.03 12.26
N SER A 107 8.59 -0.97 11.70
CA SER A 107 10.03 -0.81 11.41
C SER A 107 10.28 0.35 10.44
N CYS A 108 9.45 0.49 9.39
CA CYS A 108 9.54 1.62 8.47
C CYS A 108 9.16 2.95 9.15
N TYR A 109 8.12 2.95 9.97
CA TYR A 109 7.69 4.14 10.70
C TYR A 109 8.74 4.59 11.72
N ASP A 110 9.30 3.68 12.51
CA ASP A 110 10.34 3.98 13.48
C ASP A 110 11.61 4.54 12.80
N GLU A 111 11.94 4.04 11.62
CA GLU A 111 13.04 4.61 10.82
C GLU A 111 12.72 6.02 10.35
N MET A 112 11.51 6.25 9.85
CA MET A 112 11.04 7.58 9.43
C MET A 112 11.17 8.62 10.54
N GLN A 113 10.85 8.24 11.79
CA GLN A 113 10.90 9.16 12.94
C GLN A 113 12.33 9.63 13.33
N LYS A 114 13.37 9.00 12.78
CA LYS A 114 14.76 9.42 13.03
C LYS A 114 15.21 10.59 12.15
N HIS A 115 14.41 10.95 11.17
CA HIS A 115 14.72 11.99 10.19
C HIS A 115 13.85 13.22 10.43
N SER A 116 14.47 14.41 10.47
CA SER A 116 13.78 15.70 10.63
C SER A 116 13.40 16.33 9.28
N GLU A 117 14.04 15.89 8.20
CA GLU A 117 13.78 16.36 6.85
C GLU A 117 12.81 15.43 6.13
N PRO A 118 12.09 15.89 5.11
CA PRO A 118 11.26 15.02 4.29
C PRO A 118 12.07 13.85 3.74
N THR A 119 11.71 12.64 4.15
CA THR A 119 12.48 11.43 3.87
C THR A 119 11.56 10.34 3.37
N TRP A 120 12.04 9.56 2.40
CA TRP A 120 11.37 8.35 1.94
C TRP A 120 12.11 7.15 2.51
N VAL A 121 11.41 6.31 3.24
CA VAL A 121 11.96 5.06 3.79
C VAL A 121 11.44 3.89 2.98
N PHE A 122 12.35 3.03 2.53
CA PHE A 122 12.03 1.83 1.76
C PHE A 122 12.34 0.59 2.59
N SER A 123 11.42 -0.37 2.61
CA SER A 123 11.72 -1.71 3.12
C SER A 123 12.58 -2.49 2.12
N HIS A 124 13.28 -3.52 2.61
CA HIS A 124 13.91 -4.48 1.72
C HIS A 124 12.87 -5.41 1.09
N ARG A 125 13.08 -5.71 -0.19
CA ARG A 125 12.32 -6.71 -0.93
C ARG A 125 13.19 -7.94 -1.18
N ILE A 126 12.64 -9.12 -0.89
CA ILE A 126 13.26 -10.42 -1.20
C ILE A 126 12.45 -11.07 -2.31
N GLU A 127 13.10 -11.41 -3.41
CA GLU A 127 12.50 -12.16 -4.52
C GLU A 127 13.16 -13.54 -4.64
N PRO A 128 12.43 -14.58 -5.10
CA PRO A 128 12.93 -15.95 -5.14
C PRO A 128 14.23 -16.16 -5.92
N ASN A 129 14.53 -15.30 -6.88
CA ASN A 129 15.70 -15.43 -7.78
C ASN A 129 16.74 -14.32 -7.58
N MET A 130 16.74 -13.62 -6.43
CA MET A 130 17.59 -12.45 -6.21
C MET A 130 18.98 -12.74 -5.66
N PHE A 131 19.45 -13.97 -5.63
CA PHE A 131 20.77 -14.32 -5.05
C PHE A 131 21.95 -13.59 -5.71
N ASN A 132 21.77 -12.96 -6.89
CA ASN A 132 22.79 -12.21 -7.61
C ASN A 132 22.33 -10.83 -8.09
N SER A 133 21.19 -10.31 -7.63
CA SER A 133 20.70 -9.00 -8.07
C SER A 133 20.85 -7.94 -6.97
N PRO A 134 21.13 -6.68 -7.31
CA PRO A 134 21.12 -5.62 -6.32
C PRO A 134 19.76 -5.55 -5.63
N GLN A 135 19.78 -5.35 -4.33
CA GLN A 135 18.55 -5.20 -3.54
C GLN A 135 17.73 -4.03 -4.11
N ARG A 136 16.46 -4.30 -4.41
CA ARG A 136 15.54 -3.29 -4.90
C ARG A 136 14.66 -2.80 -3.76
N PRO A 137 14.27 -1.53 -3.77
CA PRO A 137 13.29 -1.03 -2.82
C PRO A 137 12.01 -1.86 -2.88
N GLY A 138 11.47 -2.19 -1.71
CA GLY A 138 10.16 -2.80 -1.55
C GLY A 138 9.09 -1.73 -1.30
N THR A 139 8.38 -1.87 -0.20
CA THR A 139 7.39 -0.87 0.24
C THR A 139 8.07 0.44 0.61
N VAL A 140 7.40 1.55 0.31
CA VAL A 140 7.83 2.88 0.69
C VAL A 140 6.86 3.50 1.69
N ILE A 141 7.39 4.18 2.70
CA ILE A 141 6.65 5.09 3.56
C ILE A 141 7.10 6.53 3.30
N VAL A 142 6.16 7.43 3.18
CA VAL A 142 6.41 8.86 2.95
C VAL A 142 5.51 9.72 3.82
N PRO A 143 5.95 10.90 4.25
CA PRO A 143 5.05 11.90 4.80
C PRO A 143 4.03 12.32 3.75
N LYS A 144 2.77 12.45 4.13
CA LYS A 144 1.68 12.81 3.21
C LYS A 144 1.97 14.11 2.45
N ASP A 145 2.44 15.13 3.17
CA ASP A 145 2.64 16.47 2.62
C ASP A 145 3.79 16.56 1.60
N THR A 146 4.64 15.53 1.54
CA THR A 146 5.73 15.44 0.57
C THR A 146 5.38 14.61 -0.66
N PHE A 147 4.26 13.89 -0.63
CA PHE A 147 3.80 13.10 -1.76
C PHE A 147 3.26 14.03 -2.85
N GLY A 148 3.71 13.84 -4.07
CA GLY A 148 3.37 14.71 -5.20
C GLY A 148 4.39 15.81 -5.51
N ALA A 149 5.35 16.08 -4.61
CA ALA A 149 6.43 17.02 -4.91
C ALA A 149 7.51 16.43 -5.84
N TYR A 150 7.46 15.12 -6.09
CA TYR A 150 8.49 14.36 -6.81
C TYR A 150 7.94 13.49 -7.96
N TYR A 151 6.65 13.69 -8.34
CA TYR A 151 6.02 13.02 -9.49
C TYR A 151 5.43 14.03 -10.46
#